data_399dc4bc63d58dd3793340e676ed9af9
#
_entry.id   399dc4bc63d58dd3793340e676ed9af9
#
_cell.length_a   1.000
_cell.length_b   1.000
_cell.length_c   1.000
_cell.angle_alpha   90.00
_cell.angle_beta   90.00
_cell.angle_gamma   90.00
#
_symmetry.space_group_name_H-M   'P 1'
#
loop_
_entity.id
_entity.type
_entity.pdbx_description
1 polymer ?
#
loop_
_entity_poly.entity_id
_entity_poly.type
_entity_poly.pdbx_seq_one_letter_code
_entity_poly.pdbx_strand_id
1 'polypeptide(L)'
;MAKIVLSDCDKMVRRALLQNGCQTSHQLRTYSNRVFNEDYSVGSIGAALRKLVAKGYGAYSDNDKGQKVYWLTDFGREAIMKEEAGC
;
A
#
# COMPACT_ATOMS: atom_id res chain seq x y z
N MET A 1 -4.60 25.73 -3.94
CA MET A 1 -5.09 24.40 -3.62
C MET A 1 -3.94 23.45 -3.35
N ALA A 2 -3.94 22.83 -2.21
CA ALA A 2 -2.83 21.95 -1.84
C ALA A 2 -2.88 20.66 -2.65
N LYS A 3 -1.76 20.36 -3.33
CA LYS A 3 -1.62 19.11 -4.04
C LYS A 3 -1.18 18.03 -3.03
N ILE A 4 -1.86 16.90 -3.00
CA ILE A 4 -1.41 15.78 -2.20
C ILE A 4 -0.24 15.15 -2.93
N VAL A 5 0.95 15.25 -2.34
CA VAL A 5 2.13 14.62 -2.90
C VAL A 5 2.34 13.29 -2.22
N LEU A 6 2.25 12.21 -2.97
CA LEU A 6 2.52 10.88 -2.46
C LEU A 6 4.01 10.60 -2.55
N SER A 7 4.57 10.03 -1.48
CA SER A 7 5.95 9.57 -1.52
C SER A 7 6.06 8.35 -2.45
N ASP A 8 7.28 8.03 -2.87
CA ASP A 8 7.51 6.84 -3.69
C ASP A 8 7.08 5.57 -2.97
N CYS A 9 7.28 5.54 -1.65
CA CYS A 9 6.84 4.41 -0.84
C CYS A 9 5.31 4.26 -0.87
N ASP A 10 4.56 5.37 -0.76
CA ASP A 10 3.10 5.33 -0.85
C ASP A 10 2.65 4.79 -2.20
N LYS A 11 3.27 5.24 -3.28
CA LYS A 11 2.94 4.78 -4.64
C LYS A 11 3.23 3.29 -4.81
N MET A 12 4.37 2.85 -4.29
CA MET A 12 4.76 1.43 -4.35
C MET A 12 3.74 0.56 -3.62
N VAL A 13 3.35 0.96 -2.41
CA VAL A 13 2.40 0.19 -1.61
C VAL A 13 1.04 0.09 -2.32
N ARG A 14 0.55 1.20 -2.87
CA ARG A 14 -0.72 1.21 -3.61
C ARG A 14 -0.68 0.26 -4.79
N ARG A 15 0.38 0.33 -5.58
CA ARG A 15 0.54 -0.52 -6.76
C ARG A 15 0.66 -1.99 -6.38
N ALA A 16 1.42 -2.30 -5.34
CA ALA A 16 1.60 -3.67 -4.89
C ALA A 16 0.27 -4.29 -4.46
N LEU A 17 -0.53 -3.55 -3.71
CA LEU A 17 -1.83 -4.05 -3.25
C LEU A 17 -2.83 -4.18 -4.41
N LEU A 18 -2.76 -3.30 -5.40
CA LEU A 18 -3.60 -3.44 -6.60
C LEU A 18 -3.27 -4.71 -7.38
N GLN A 19 -1.99 -5.03 -7.52
CA GLN A 19 -1.55 -6.14 -8.35
C GLN A 19 -1.58 -7.48 -7.63
N ASN A 20 -1.23 -7.50 -6.35
CA ASN A 20 -1.00 -8.74 -5.63
C ASN A 20 -2.05 -9.07 -4.57
N GLY A 21 -2.98 -8.16 -4.30
CA GLY A 21 -4.03 -8.39 -3.31
C GLY A 21 -3.52 -8.27 -1.89
N CYS A 22 -3.83 -9.26 -1.05
CA CYS A 22 -3.47 -9.21 0.37
C CYS A 22 -1.97 -9.43 0.58
N GLN A 23 -1.34 -8.53 1.35
CA GLN A 23 0.10 -8.64 1.62
C GLN A 23 0.45 -8.15 3.02
N THR A 24 1.48 -8.77 3.62
CA THR A 24 2.10 -8.28 4.85
C THR A 24 3.12 -7.19 4.50
N SER A 25 3.57 -6.43 5.51
CA SER A 25 4.61 -5.41 5.28
C SER A 25 5.93 -6.04 4.79
N HIS A 26 6.26 -7.25 5.24
CA HIS A 26 7.44 -7.95 4.76
C HIS A 26 7.34 -8.33 3.28
N GLN A 27 6.16 -8.78 2.86
CA GLN A 27 5.92 -9.10 1.45
C GLN A 27 6.02 -7.84 0.59
N LEU A 28 5.51 -6.72 1.09
CA LEU A 28 5.61 -5.43 0.40
C LEU A 28 7.06 -4.98 0.27
N ARG A 29 7.86 -5.18 1.30
CA ARG A 29 9.28 -4.85 1.25
C ARG A 29 10.00 -5.70 0.21
N THR A 30 9.73 -7.01 0.18
CA THR A 30 10.31 -7.92 -0.81
C THR A 30 9.90 -7.50 -2.22
N TYR A 31 8.64 -7.13 -2.41
CA TYR A 31 8.13 -6.66 -3.70
C TYR A 31 8.86 -5.41 -4.16
N SER A 32 9.04 -4.43 -3.26
CA SER A 32 9.72 -3.19 -3.62
C SER A 32 11.17 -3.42 -4.05
N ASN A 33 11.87 -4.32 -3.36
CA ASN A 33 13.24 -4.68 -3.74
C ASN A 33 13.30 -5.36 -5.10
N ARG A 34 12.37 -6.27 -5.35
CA ARG A 34 12.37 -7.08 -6.58
C ARG A 34 11.95 -6.28 -7.80
N VAL A 35 10.89 -5.48 -7.66
CA VAL A 35 10.27 -4.81 -8.80
C VAL A 35 10.83 -3.42 -9.04
N PHE A 36 11.07 -2.67 -7.96
CA PHE A 36 11.49 -1.28 -8.05
C PHE A 36 12.96 -1.06 -7.70
N ASN A 37 13.64 -2.10 -7.23
CA ASN A 37 15.02 -2.00 -6.75
C ASN A 37 15.17 -0.92 -5.67
N GLU A 38 14.15 -0.80 -4.82
CA GLU A 38 14.10 0.16 -3.71
C GLU A 38 14.11 -0.58 -2.38
N ASP A 39 14.84 -0.04 -1.41
CA ASP A 39 14.94 -0.65 -0.08
C ASP A 39 14.20 0.18 0.95
N TYR A 40 12.89 0.08 0.96
CA TYR A 40 12.06 0.76 1.96
C TYR A 40 12.07 -0.03 3.27
N SER A 41 12.19 0.68 4.38
CA SER A 41 12.10 0.04 5.68
C SER A 41 10.66 -0.43 5.95
N VAL A 42 10.53 -1.45 6.81
CA VAL A 42 9.22 -1.94 7.25
C VAL A 42 8.42 -0.80 7.93
N GLY A 43 9.13 0.08 8.65
CA GLY A 43 8.50 1.24 9.28
C GLY A 43 7.88 2.21 8.29
N SER A 44 8.58 2.50 7.19
CA SER A 44 8.06 3.37 6.13
C SER A 44 6.86 2.75 5.44
N ILE A 45 6.95 1.46 5.14
CA ILE A 45 5.84 0.71 4.53
C ILE A 45 4.64 0.68 5.48
N GLY A 46 4.88 0.44 6.77
CA GLY A 46 3.82 0.46 7.77
C GLY A 46 3.13 1.81 7.88
N ALA A 47 3.89 2.91 7.78
CA ALA A 47 3.32 4.25 7.80
C ALA A 47 2.41 4.47 6.59
N ALA A 48 2.84 4.03 5.40
CA ALA A 48 2.04 4.14 4.18
C ALA A 48 0.75 3.33 4.31
N LEU A 49 0.83 2.13 4.86
CA LEU A 49 -0.33 1.28 5.07
C LEU A 49 -1.33 1.92 6.04
N ARG A 50 -0.83 2.52 7.12
CA ARG A 50 -1.70 3.21 8.09
C ARG A 50 -2.43 4.38 7.45
N LYS A 51 -1.78 5.11 6.55
CA LYS A 51 -2.43 6.20 5.81
C LYS A 51 -3.57 5.68 4.96
N LEU A 52 -3.38 4.55 4.28
CA LEU A 52 -4.42 3.94 3.48
C LEU A 52 -5.63 3.55 4.33
N VAL A 53 -5.37 2.93 5.47
CA VAL A 53 -6.44 2.53 6.39
C VAL A 53 -7.19 3.75 6.92
N ALA A 54 -6.47 4.81 7.27
CA ALA A 54 -7.06 6.04 7.78
C ALA A 54 -7.99 6.70 6.76
N LYS A 55 -7.68 6.58 5.47
CA LYS A 55 -8.52 7.13 4.39
C LYS A 55 -9.70 6.22 4.02
N GLY A 56 -9.76 5.02 4.59
CA GLY A 56 -10.76 4.04 4.20
C GLY A 56 -10.42 3.29 2.92
N TYR A 57 -9.21 3.49 2.40
CA TYR A 57 -8.75 2.83 1.18
C TYR A 57 -8.25 1.42 1.44
N GLY A 58 -7.82 1.14 2.65
CA GLY A 58 -7.27 -0.15 3.02
C GLY A 58 -7.91 -0.72 4.27
N ALA A 59 -7.73 -2.02 4.45
CA ALA A 59 -8.16 -2.74 5.64
C ALA A 59 -7.09 -3.75 6.00
N TYR A 60 -7.17 -4.33 7.18
CA TYR A 60 -6.21 -5.34 7.60
C TYR A 60 -6.84 -6.30 8.59
N SER A 61 -6.20 -7.47 8.71
CA SER A 61 -6.53 -8.44 9.74
C SER A 61 -5.26 -9.17 10.14
N ASP A 62 -5.31 -9.84 11.27
CA ASP A 62 -4.18 -10.65 11.72
C ASP A 62 -4.28 -12.04 11.10
N ASN A 63 -3.14 -12.58 10.65
CA ASN A 63 -3.09 -13.95 10.17
C ASN A 63 -2.74 -14.89 11.32
N ASP A 64 -2.59 -16.18 11.00
CA ASP A 64 -2.32 -17.22 12.01
C ASP A 64 -0.99 -17.01 12.73
N LYS A 65 -0.07 -16.26 12.12
CA LYS A 65 1.25 -15.98 12.69
C LYS A 65 1.29 -14.67 13.47
N GLY A 66 0.15 -14.01 13.64
CA GLY A 66 0.08 -12.73 14.32
C GLY A 66 0.58 -11.55 13.50
N GLN A 67 0.79 -11.73 12.21
CA GLN A 67 1.20 -10.66 11.31
C GLN A 67 -0.02 -10.00 10.72
N LYS A 68 0.05 -8.69 10.51
CA LYS A 68 -1.03 -7.95 9.87
C LYS A 68 -0.95 -8.11 8.36
N VAL A 69 -2.05 -8.54 7.77
CA VAL A 69 -2.21 -8.67 6.32
C VAL A 69 -3.10 -7.52 5.85
N TYR A 70 -2.65 -6.77 4.87
CA TYR A 70 -3.34 -5.59 4.36
C TYR A 70 -3.88 -5.84 2.96
N TRP A 71 -5.01 -5.21 2.65
CA TRP A 71 -5.59 -5.25 1.30
C TRP A 71 -6.33 -3.94 1.05
N LEU A 72 -6.66 -3.68 -0.22
CA LEU A 72 -7.45 -2.51 -0.58
C LEU A 72 -8.93 -2.83 -0.47
N THR A 73 -9.69 -1.90 0.09
CA THR A 73 -11.15 -1.98 0.04
C THR A 73 -11.63 -1.68 -1.38
N ASP A 74 -12.88 -2.01 -1.69
CA ASP A 74 -13.45 -1.67 -2.99
C ASP A 74 -13.39 -0.16 -3.25
N PHE A 75 -13.70 0.62 -2.22
CA PHE A 75 -13.60 2.08 -2.28
C PHE A 75 -12.16 2.53 -2.58
N GLY A 76 -11.19 1.93 -1.88
CA GLY A 76 -9.78 2.27 -2.07
C GLY A 76 -9.27 1.89 -3.45
N ARG A 77 -9.66 0.72 -3.93
CA ARG A 77 -9.27 0.25 -5.26
C ARG A 77 -9.77 1.20 -6.33
N GLU A 78 -11.05 1.59 -6.26
CA GLU A 78 -11.62 2.52 -7.23
C GLU A 78 -10.95 3.89 -7.16
N ALA A 79 -10.71 4.40 -5.96
CA ALA A 79 -10.10 5.71 -5.78
C ALA A 79 -8.67 5.74 -6.35
N ILE A 80 -7.89 4.70 -6.08
CA ILE A 80 -6.51 4.62 -6.56
C ILE A 80 -6.48 4.45 -8.08
N MET A 81 -7.36 3.65 -8.63
CA MET A 81 -7.45 3.47 -10.08
C MET A 81 -7.83 4.77 -10.79
N LYS A 82 -8.73 5.56 -10.20
CA LYS A 82 -9.08 6.87 -10.73
C LYS A 82 -7.90 7.84 -10.68
N GLU A 83 -7.17 7.84 -9.58
CA GLU A 83 -5.99 8.69 -9.43
C GLU A 83 -4.95 8.38 -10.51
N GLU A 84 -4.70 7.10 -10.77
CA GLU A 84 -3.75 6.68 -11.79
C GLU A 84 -4.24 6.99 -13.20
N ALA A 85 -5.52 6.76 -13.46
CA ALA A 85 -6.10 7.01 -14.78
C ALA A 85 -6.27 8.50 -15.08
N GLY A 86 -6.43 9.33 -14.06
CA GLY A 86 -6.66 10.76 -14.20
C GLY A 86 -5.40 11.61 -14.37
N CYS A 87 -4.24 11.00 -14.39
CA CYS A 87 -2.96 11.72 -14.52
C CYS A 87 -2.72 12.22 -15.91
#